data_be9f86eff2112a8a71c1b63ff9bc6498
#
_entry.id   be9f86eff2112a8a71c1b63ff9bc6498
#
_cell.length_a   1.000
_cell.length_b   1.000
_cell.length_c   1.000
_cell.angle_alpha   90.00
_cell.angle_beta   90.00
_cell.angle_gamma   90.00
#
_symmetry.space_group_name_H-M   'P 1'
#
loop_
_entity.id
_entity.type
_entity.pdbx_description
1 polymer ?
#
loop_
_entity_poly.entity_id
_entity_poly.type
_entity_poly.pdbx_seq_one_letter_code
_entity_poly.pdbx_strand_id
1 'polypeptide(L)'
;GVRLVGSEMCIRDSTDPLLRYYVDTITHEIIISFLGTVQLEVICSLLIEKYHINIRIEDPTVIYLEKPLQKADYTIHIEVPPNPFWASIGLSITPLPIGSGIQYESKVSLGYLNQSFQNAVREGINYGLEQGLYGWKVTDCKICFEYGVYYSPVSTPSDFRFLAPIVLEQTLKKAGTQLLEPYCSFILFTPQEYFSRAYNDAQKHCAIIETSQSKNDEVIFTGHIPARCINEYRN
;
A
#
# COMPACT_ATOMS: atom_id res chain seq x y z
N GLY A 1 -0.88 -10.47 -4.47
CA GLY A 1 -2.20 -10.70 -3.90
C GLY A 1 -2.99 -11.73 -4.71
N VAL A 2 -3.84 -12.48 -4.09
CA VAL A 2 -4.75 -13.43 -4.75
C VAL A 2 -6.18 -13.05 -4.40
N ARG A 3 -7.06 -13.06 -5.38
CA ARG A 3 -8.50 -12.82 -5.20
C ARG A 3 -9.21 -14.10 -4.81
N LEU A 4 -10.00 -14.06 -3.75
CA LEU A 4 -10.88 -15.15 -3.33
C LEU A 4 -12.32 -14.66 -3.28
N VAL A 5 -13.23 -15.43 -3.84
CA VAL A 5 -14.66 -15.19 -3.76
C VAL A 5 -15.26 -16.15 -2.74
N GLY A 6 -15.67 -15.64 -1.58
CA GLY A 6 -16.39 -16.40 -0.54
C GLY A 6 -15.80 -16.27 0.87
N SER A 7 -16.62 -16.08 1.81
CA SER A 7 -16.59 -15.95 3.28
C SER A 7 -15.31 -15.43 3.97
N GLU A 8 -15.36 -14.14 4.25
CA GLU A 8 -14.46 -13.36 5.10
C GLU A 8 -14.21 -13.99 6.49
N MET A 9 -15.23 -14.67 7.02
CA MET A 9 -15.21 -15.25 8.37
C MET A 9 -14.24 -16.44 8.49
N CYS A 10 -14.07 -17.25 7.43
CA CYS A 10 -13.19 -18.42 7.45
C CYS A 10 -11.70 -18.06 7.36
N ILE A 11 -11.38 -16.94 6.72
CA ILE A 11 -10.00 -16.43 6.60
C ILE A 11 -9.57 -15.78 7.91
N ARG A 12 -10.50 -15.07 8.58
CA ARG A 12 -10.27 -14.44 9.88
C ARG A 12 -9.92 -15.44 10.98
N ASP A 13 -10.47 -16.67 10.89
CA ASP A 13 -10.20 -17.75 11.85
C ASP A 13 -8.94 -18.58 11.49
N SER A 14 -8.20 -18.18 10.44
CA SER A 14 -6.93 -18.84 10.12
C SER A 14 -5.92 -18.55 11.23
N THR A 15 -5.22 -19.60 11.67
CA THR A 15 -4.24 -19.53 12.76
C THR A 15 -2.90 -18.92 12.33
N ASP A 16 -2.77 -18.44 11.09
CA ASP A 16 -1.54 -17.84 10.60
C ASP A 16 -1.50 -16.32 10.89
N PRO A 17 -0.70 -15.85 11.86
CA PRO A 17 -0.63 -14.45 12.23
C PRO A 17 0.03 -13.57 11.15
N LEU A 18 0.66 -14.15 10.15
CA LEU A 18 1.31 -13.44 9.04
C LEU A 18 0.37 -13.24 7.85
N LEU A 19 -0.78 -13.89 7.86
CA LEU A 19 -1.77 -13.75 6.81
C LEU A 19 -2.44 -12.37 6.89
N ARG A 20 -2.27 -11.59 5.84
CA ARG A 20 -2.97 -10.32 5.68
C ARG A 20 -4.01 -10.46 4.59
N TYR A 21 -5.23 -10.04 4.89
CA TYR A 21 -6.29 -9.98 3.91
C TYR A 21 -7.04 -8.65 4.01
N TYR A 22 -7.66 -8.24 2.93
CA TYR A 22 -8.63 -7.17 2.92
C TYR A 22 -9.75 -7.49 1.93
N VAL A 23 -10.91 -6.89 2.15
CA VAL A 23 -12.06 -7.02 1.29
C VAL A 23 -12.14 -5.76 0.43
N ASP A 24 -12.12 -5.92 -0.88
CA ASP A 24 -12.40 -4.82 -1.79
C ASP A 24 -13.87 -4.41 -1.63
N THR A 25 -14.10 -3.16 -1.24
CA THR A 25 -15.45 -2.63 -0.96
C THR A 25 -16.31 -2.44 -2.21
N ILE A 26 -15.69 -2.43 -3.39
CA ILE A 26 -16.38 -2.23 -4.68
C ILE A 26 -16.73 -3.59 -5.30
N THR A 27 -15.75 -4.50 -5.38
CA THR A 27 -15.93 -5.81 -6.01
C THR A 27 -16.40 -6.88 -5.04
N HIS A 28 -16.36 -6.61 -3.72
CA HIS A 28 -16.60 -7.56 -2.63
C HIS A 28 -15.70 -8.81 -2.71
N GLU A 29 -14.55 -8.68 -3.37
CA GLU A 29 -13.55 -9.74 -3.46
C GLU A 29 -12.61 -9.69 -2.27
N ILE A 30 -12.19 -10.87 -1.81
CA ILE A 30 -11.22 -10.98 -0.73
C ILE A 30 -9.84 -11.11 -1.37
N ILE A 31 -8.97 -10.16 -1.05
CA ILE A 31 -7.59 -10.14 -1.53
C ILE A 31 -6.69 -10.59 -0.39
N ILE A 32 -5.89 -11.62 -0.62
CA ILE A 32 -4.97 -12.17 0.38
C ILE A 32 -3.54 -11.88 -0.06
N SER A 33 -2.76 -11.35 0.88
CA SER A 33 -1.31 -11.20 0.72
C SER A 33 -0.60 -12.38 1.36
N PHE A 34 0.29 -13.04 0.64
CA PHE A 34 1.07 -14.19 1.12
C PHE A 34 2.55 -14.04 0.77
N LEU A 35 3.40 -14.75 1.52
CA LEU A 35 4.86 -14.65 1.40
C LEU A 35 5.44 -15.62 0.36
N GLY A 36 4.67 -16.59 -0.11
CA GLY A 36 5.13 -17.57 -1.10
C GLY A 36 4.07 -18.60 -1.45
N THR A 37 4.33 -19.38 -2.51
CA THR A 37 3.39 -20.35 -3.07
C THR A 37 2.98 -21.43 -2.07
N VAL A 38 3.87 -21.85 -1.18
CA VAL A 38 3.57 -22.86 -0.15
C VAL A 38 2.49 -22.37 0.82
N GLN A 39 2.56 -21.12 1.25
CA GLN A 39 1.53 -20.53 2.13
C GLN A 39 0.18 -20.48 1.42
N LEU A 40 0.16 -20.15 0.12
CA LEU A 40 -1.05 -20.17 -0.70
C LEU A 40 -1.66 -21.57 -0.78
N GLU A 41 -0.85 -22.61 -1.05
CA GLU A 41 -1.31 -23.99 -1.13
C GLU A 41 -1.91 -24.47 0.18
N VAL A 42 -1.27 -24.16 1.32
CA VAL A 42 -1.79 -24.50 2.66
C VAL A 42 -3.14 -23.83 2.92
N ILE A 43 -3.28 -22.54 2.59
CA ILE A 43 -4.53 -21.80 2.76
C ILE A 43 -5.63 -22.40 1.87
N CYS A 44 -5.32 -22.72 0.63
CA CYS A 44 -6.27 -23.30 -0.30
C CYS A 44 -6.75 -24.69 0.18
N SER A 45 -5.83 -25.53 0.62
CA SER A 45 -6.17 -26.86 1.18
C SER A 45 -7.06 -26.72 2.41
N LEU A 46 -6.74 -25.80 3.31
CA LEU A 46 -7.53 -25.55 4.52
C LEU A 46 -8.95 -25.04 4.19
N LEU A 47 -9.09 -24.13 3.23
CA LEU A 47 -10.40 -23.62 2.82
C LEU A 47 -11.25 -24.68 2.14
N ILE A 48 -10.67 -25.54 1.32
CA ILE A 48 -11.37 -26.64 0.65
C ILE A 48 -11.73 -27.75 1.66
N GLU A 49 -10.77 -28.23 2.45
CA GLU A 49 -10.95 -29.41 3.31
C GLU A 49 -11.79 -29.11 4.55
N LYS A 50 -11.52 -27.97 5.20
CA LYS A 50 -12.19 -27.61 6.47
C LYS A 50 -13.52 -26.90 6.26
N TYR A 51 -13.60 -26.05 5.23
CA TYR A 51 -14.76 -25.18 5.04
C TYR A 51 -15.58 -25.51 3.80
N HIS A 52 -15.12 -26.48 2.96
CA HIS A 52 -15.79 -26.90 1.72
C HIS A 52 -16.09 -25.75 0.76
N ILE A 53 -15.20 -24.75 0.71
CA ILE A 53 -15.34 -23.59 -0.14
C ILE A 53 -14.64 -23.85 -1.47
N ASN A 54 -15.35 -23.70 -2.59
CA ASN A 54 -14.74 -23.69 -3.91
C ASN A 54 -13.99 -22.38 -4.13
N ILE A 55 -12.68 -22.47 -4.34
CA ILE A 55 -11.80 -21.32 -4.51
C ILE A 55 -11.42 -21.22 -5.98
N ARG A 56 -11.54 -20.03 -6.54
CA ARG A 56 -10.89 -19.65 -7.79
C ARG A 56 -9.66 -18.83 -7.45
N ILE A 57 -8.50 -19.32 -7.83
CA ILE A 57 -7.23 -18.63 -7.67
C ILE A 57 -6.94 -17.92 -8.99
N GLU A 58 -6.73 -16.60 -8.92
CA GLU A 58 -6.17 -15.84 -10.03
C GLU A 58 -4.65 -15.76 -9.88
N ASP A 59 -3.95 -15.47 -10.98
CA ASP A 59 -2.49 -15.33 -10.94
C ASP A 59 -2.06 -14.28 -9.91
N PRO A 60 -1.07 -14.60 -9.05
CA PRO A 60 -0.62 -13.69 -8.02
C PRO A 60 -0.03 -12.43 -8.65
N THR A 61 -0.53 -11.29 -8.24
CA THR A 61 -0.01 -10.00 -8.65
C THR A 61 0.90 -9.40 -7.58
N VAL A 62 1.90 -8.67 -8.01
CA VAL A 62 2.79 -7.94 -7.10
C VAL A 62 2.02 -6.76 -6.52
N ILE A 63 2.13 -6.53 -5.22
CA ILE A 63 1.55 -5.38 -4.54
C ILE A 63 2.48 -4.18 -4.74
N TYR A 64 1.98 -3.16 -5.42
CA TYR A 64 2.66 -1.89 -5.58
C TYR A 64 2.31 -0.94 -4.44
N LEU A 65 3.08 0.13 -4.31
CA LEU A 65 2.75 1.28 -3.48
C LEU A 65 2.73 2.54 -4.35
N GLU A 66 2.07 3.58 -3.87
CA GLU A 66 2.07 4.89 -4.53
C GLU A 66 2.83 5.90 -3.68
N LYS A 67 3.61 6.75 -4.35
CA LYS A 67 4.33 7.85 -3.71
C LYS A 67 4.05 9.14 -4.44
N PRO A 68 3.71 10.25 -3.75
CA PRO A 68 3.56 11.55 -4.38
C PRO A 68 4.86 12.00 -5.07
N LEU A 69 4.74 12.65 -6.24
CA LEU A 69 5.87 13.16 -7.01
C LEU A 69 6.36 14.50 -6.49
N GLN A 70 5.44 15.39 -6.13
CA GLN A 70 5.74 16.75 -5.72
C GLN A 70 4.83 17.23 -4.59
N LYS A 71 5.23 18.33 -3.96
CA LYS A 71 4.40 19.01 -2.96
C LYS A 71 3.16 19.60 -3.64
N ALA A 72 2.00 19.37 -3.03
CA ALA A 72 0.75 19.99 -3.45
C ALA A 72 -0.15 20.26 -2.25
N ASP A 73 -1.11 21.14 -2.45
CA ASP A 73 -2.15 21.47 -1.49
C ASP A 73 -3.51 21.57 -2.19
N TYR A 74 -4.56 21.27 -1.47
CA TYR A 74 -5.93 21.44 -1.94
C TYR A 74 -6.86 21.75 -0.77
N THR A 75 -7.88 22.57 -1.03
CA THR A 75 -8.87 22.96 -0.02
C THR A 75 -10.25 22.87 -0.61
N ILE A 76 -11.18 22.27 0.12
CA ILE A 76 -12.60 22.29 -0.18
C ILE A 76 -13.29 23.09 0.92
N HIS A 77 -14.09 24.07 0.49
CA HIS A 77 -14.81 24.95 1.39
C HIS A 77 -16.26 24.51 1.57
N ILE A 78 -16.78 24.77 2.76
CA ILE A 78 -18.19 24.62 3.09
C ILE A 78 -19.06 25.53 2.20
N GLU A 79 -20.28 25.08 1.86
CA GLU A 79 -21.23 25.80 1.00
C GLU A 79 -20.73 26.13 -0.42
N VAL A 80 -19.58 25.59 -0.83
CA VAL A 80 -19.05 25.74 -2.19
C VAL A 80 -19.26 24.43 -2.96
N PRO A 81 -20.15 24.42 -3.98
CA PRO A 81 -20.33 23.20 -4.78
C PRO A 81 -19.02 22.71 -5.41
N PRO A 82 -18.81 21.39 -5.49
CA PRO A 82 -19.73 20.29 -5.23
C PRO A 82 -19.69 19.71 -3.80
N ASN A 83 -19.23 20.47 -2.78
CA ASN A 83 -19.13 19.98 -1.42
C ASN A 83 -20.52 19.75 -0.78
N PRO A 84 -20.93 18.49 -0.50
CA PRO A 84 -22.19 18.21 0.15
C PRO A 84 -22.11 18.22 1.69
N PHE A 85 -20.90 18.38 2.26
CA PHE A 85 -20.63 18.27 3.68
C PHE A 85 -20.55 19.64 4.35
N TRP A 86 -20.97 19.70 5.61
CA TRP A 86 -20.87 20.90 6.46
C TRP A 86 -19.47 21.02 7.10
N ALA A 87 -18.44 20.92 6.28
CA ALA A 87 -17.05 21.02 6.70
C ALA A 87 -16.19 21.68 5.61
N SER A 88 -15.15 22.41 6.04
CA SER A 88 -14.04 22.80 5.17
C SER A 88 -12.79 22.08 5.60
N ILE A 89 -12.04 21.55 4.65
CA ILE A 89 -10.76 20.88 4.89
C ILE A 89 -9.75 21.36 3.85
N GLY A 90 -8.56 21.79 4.32
CA GLY A 90 -7.38 22.05 3.51
C GLY A 90 -6.25 21.13 3.92
N LEU A 91 -5.73 20.37 2.96
CA LEU A 91 -4.60 19.47 3.14
C LEU A 91 -3.43 19.90 2.27
N SER A 92 -2.22 19.69 2.78
CA SER A 92 -1.02 19.67 1.96
C SER A 92 -0.31 18.32 2.06
N ILE A 93 0.30 17.90 0.96
CA ILE A 93 1.11 16.69 0.89
C ILE A 93 2.52 17.05 0.44
N THR A 94 3.51 16.43 1.06
CA THR A 94 4.93 16.61 0.72
C THR A 94 5.57 15.23 0.61
N PRO A 95 6.22 14.89 -0.53
CA PRO A 95 6.92 13.62 -0.67
C PRO A 95 8.12 13.55 0.29
N LEU A 96 8.36 12.36 0.82
CA LEU A 96 9.50 12.04 1.67
C LEU A 96 10.43 11.02 0.98
N PRO A 97 11.65 10.79 1.47
CA PRO A 97 12.50 9.72 0.99
C PRO A 97 11.82 8.35 1.06
N ILE A 98 12.22 7.42 0.19
CA ILE A 98 11.68 6.05 0.18
C ILE A 98 11.96 5.38 1.54
N GLY A 99 10.94 4.69 2.09
CA GLY A 99 11.00 4.03 3.38
C GLY A 99 10.68 4.93 4.58
N SER A 100 10.32 6.20 4.37
CA SER A 100 9.93 7.13 5.45
C SER A 100 8.54 6.86 6.00
N GLY A 101 7.69 6.12 5.27
CA GLY A 101 6.31 5.89 5.64
C GLY A 101 5.45 7.15 5.61
N ILE A 102 4.36 7.12 6.37
CA ILE A 102 3.41 8.22 6.47
C ILE A 102 3.68 9.05 7.72
N GLN A 103 3.78 10.37 7.54
CA GLN A 103 3.82 11.35 8.62
C GLN A 103 2.59 12.23 8.56
N TYR A 104 1.98 12.49 9.70
CA TYR A 104 0.82 13.38 9.82
C TYR A 104 1.09 14.51 10.80
N GLU A 105 0.72 15.71 10.42
CA GLU A 105 0.78 16.91 11.25
C GLU A 105 -0.52 17.70 11.11
N SER A 106 -0.96 18.35 12.19
CA SER A 106 -2.08 19.31 12.15
C SER A 106 -1.56 20.69 12.56
N LYS A 107 -1.82 21.68 11.74
CA LYS A 107 -1.60 23.10 12.06
C LYS A 107 -2.84 23.79 12.61
N VAL A 108 -3.98 23.11 12.55
CA VAL A 108 -5.24 23.63 13.07
C VAL A 108 -5.26 23.48 14.59
N SER A 109 -5.43 24.56 15.31
CA SER A 109 -5.43 24.55 16.77
C SER A 109 -6.68 23.84 17.34
N LEU A 110 -6.51 23.16 18.47
CA LEU A 110 -7.63 22.49 19.19
C LEU A 110 -8.65 23.48 19.73
N GLY A 111 -8.25 24.74 19.97
CA GLY A 111 -9.16 25.80 20.40
C GLY A 111 -10.09 26.26 19.28
N TYR A 112 -9.68 26.10 18.03
CA TYR A 112 -10.47 26.47 16.86
C TYR A 112 -11.32 25.30 16.33
N LEU A 113 -10.72 24.12 16.23
CA LEU A 113 -11.39 22.88 15.80
C LEU A 113 -11.14 21.81 16.85
N ASN A 114 -12.19 21.36 17.50
CA ASN A 114 -12.08 20.44 18.62
C ASN A 114 -11.50 19.08 18.22
N GLN A 115 -11.07 18.31 19.23
CA GLN A 115 -10.38 17.02 19.04
C GLN A 115 -11.20 16.01 18.23
N SER A 116 -12.54 15.98 18.39
CA SER A 116 -13.37 15.01 17.68
C SER A 116 -13.38 15.23 16.17
N PHE A 117 -13.40 16.48 15.72
CA PHE A 117 -13.28 16.83 14.31
C PHE A 117 -11.88 16.51 13.76
N GLN A 118 -10.83 16.84 14.50
CA GLN A 118 -9.45 16.54 14.09
C GLN A 118 -9.17 15.03 14.00
N ASN A 119 -9.73 14.24 14.92
CA ASN A 119 -9.66 12.78 14.85
C ASN A 119 -10.40 12.25 13.61
N ALA A 120 -11.59 12.79 13.31
CA ALA A 120 -12.35 12.40 12.13
C ALA A 120 -11.60 12.71 10.81
N VAL A 121 -10.91 13.86 10.73
CA VAL A 121 -10.03 14.17 9.58
C VAL A 121 -8.92 13.14 9.47
N ARG A 122 -8.24 12.79 10.56
CA ARG A 122 -7.15 11.80 10.56
C ARG A 122 -7.63 10.42 10.15
N GLU A 123 -8.79 9.99 10.64
CA GLU A 123 -9.42 8.72 10.25
C GLU A 123 -9.72 8.70 8.74
N GLY A 124 -10.34 9.77 8.22
CA GLY A 124 -10.64 9.90 6.79
C GLY A 124 -9.38 9.92 5.91
N ILE A 125 -8.32 10.61 6.35
CA ILE A 125 -7.02 10.58 5.66
C ILE A 125 -6.45 9.16 5.62
N ASN A 126 -6.43 8.46 6.76
CA ASN A 126 -5.92 7.08 6.82
C ASN A 126 -6.71 6.15 5.88
N TYR A 127 -8.03 6.31 5.81
CA TYR A 127 -8.85 5.57 4.87
C TYR A 127 -8.49 5.89 3.41
N GLY A 128 -8.34 7.17 3.06
CA GLY A 128 -7.99 7.59 1.70
C GLY A 128 -6.58 7.18 1.26
N LEU A 129 -5.66 6.94 2.21
CA LEU A 129 -4.30 6.48 1.92
C LEU A 129 -4.22 4.99 1.52
N GLU A 130 -5.25 4.20 1.84
CA GLU A 130 -5.27 2.78 1.45
C GLU A 130 -5.47 2.60 -0.06
N GLN A 131 -6.02 3.63 -0.75
CA GLN A 131 -6.24 3.61 -2.20
C GLN A 131 -5.85 4.96 -2.80
N GLY A 132 -4.68 5.02 -3.44
CA GLY A 132 -4.22 6.20 -4.18
C GLY A 132 -4.85 6.31 -5.57
N LEU A 133 -4.21 7.07 -6.46
CA LEU A 133 -4.74 7.36 -7.80
C LEU A 133 -4.83 6.13 -8.71
N TYR A 134 -3.97 5.16 -8.51
CA TYR A 134 -3.93 3.88 -9.26
C TYR A 134 -4.50 2.72 -8.45
N GLY A 135 -5.12 2.99 -7.29
CA GLY A 135 -5.72 1.99 -6.43
C GLY A 135 -4.74 1.32 -5.47
N TRP A 136 -3.48 1.77 -5.40
CA TRP A 136 -2.47 1.23 -4.49
C TRP A 136 -2.33 2.10 -3.25
N LYS A 137 -1.87 1.50 -2.16
CA LYS A 137 -1.63 2.20 -0.91
C LYS A 137 -0.58 3.30 -1.07
N VAL A 138 -0.90 4.51 -0.60
CA VAL A 138 0.02 5.65 -0.61
C VAL A 138 1.01 5.54 0.54
N THR A 139 2.28 5.87 0.28
CA THR A 139 3.37 5.86 1.26
C THR A 139 4.36 7.00 1.03
N ASP A 140 5.34 7.12 1.92
CA ASP A 140 6.49 8.02 1.82
C ASP A 140 6.10 9.47 1.59
N CYS A 141 5.17 9.94 2.40
CA CYS A 141 4.73 11.33 2.37
C CYS A 141 4.38 11.88 3.76
N LYS A 142 4.49 13.20 3.87
CA LYS A 142 4.00 13.98 5.00
C LYS A 142 2.70 14.65 4.58
N ILE A 143 1.64 14.43 5.34
CA ILE A 143 0.35 15.07 5.17
C ILE A 143 0.17 16.08 6.29
N CYS A 144 -0.16 17.32 5.94
CA CYS A 144 -0.44 18.36 6.88
C CYS A 144 -1.89 18.84 6.75
N PHE A 145 -2.60 18.82 7.86
CA PHE A 145 -3.92 19.45 7.98
C PHE A 145 -3.73 20.95 8.21
N GLU A 146 -3.85 21.73 7.12
CA GLU A 146 -3.52 23.15 7.10
C GLU A 146 -4.69 24.04 7.52
N TYR A 147 -5.93 23.63 7.18
CA TYR A 147 -7.13 24.42 7.32
C TYR A 147 -8.35 23.58 7.59
N GLY A 148 -9.19 24.01 8.53
CA GLY A 148 -10.46 23.35 8.84
C GLY A 148 -11.46 24.34 9.40
N VAL A 149 -12.70 24.33 8.88
CA VAL A 149 -13.81 25.17 9.37
C VAL A 149 -15.04 24.31 9.57
N TYR A 150 -15.76 24.57 10.64
CA TYR A 150 -17.06 23.97 10.93
C TYR A 150 -18.13 25.06 11.10
N TYR A 151 -19.38 24.67 10.95
CA TYR A 151 -20.55 25.51 11.14
C TYR A 151 -21.41 24.98 12.28
N SER A 152 -21.44 25.71 13.40
CA SER A 152 -22.25 25.31 14.58
C SER A 152 -23.71 25.72 14.40
N PRO A 153 -24.68 24.85 14.72
CA PRO A 153 -24.58 23.51 15.32
C PRO A 153 -24.62 22.36 14.28
N VAL A 154 -24.48 22.65 13.00
CA VAL A 154 -24.79 21.71 11.90
C VAL A 154 -23.68 20.70 11.64
N SER A 155 -22.41 21.13 11.71
CA SER A 155 -21.27 20.26 11.42
C SER A 155 -21.14 19.10 12.39
N THR A 156 -20.88 17.93 11.85
CA THR A 156 -20.64 16.69 12.61
C THR A 156 -19.26 16.12 12.33
N PRO A 157 -18.68 15.27 13.20
CA PRO A 157 -17.44 14.56 12.89
C PRO A 157 -17.51 13.72 11.60
N SER A 158 -18.70 13.23 11.25
CA SER A 158 -18.90 12.47 10.00
C SER A 158 -18.65 13.31 8.76
N ASP A 159 -19.00 14.61 8.76
CA ASP A 159 -18.73 15.51 7.64
C ASP A 159 -17.24 15.59 7.36
N PHE A 160 -16.43 15.71 8.40
CA PHE A 160 -14.97 15.73 8.29
C PHE A 160 -14.39 14.39 7.86
N ARG A 161 -14.93 13.27 8.39
CA ARG A 161 -14.46 11.91 8.07
C ARG A 161 -14.66 11.59 6.60
N PHE A 162 -15.80 11.97 6.02
CA PHE A 162 -16.11 11.67 4.62
C PHE A 162 -15.50 12.70 3.65
N LEU A 163 -15.33 13.95 4.05
CA LEU A 163 -14.70 14.96 3.21
C LEU A 163 -13.18 14.77 3.10
N ALA A 164 -12.51 14.32 4.16
CA ALA A 164 -11.04 14.22 4.20
C ALA A 164 -10.44 13.32 3.08
N PRO A 165 -10.97 12.12 2.77
CA PRO A 165 -10.44 11.32 1.66
C PRO A 165 -10.65 11.99 0.30
N ILE A 166 -11.73 12.75 0.10
CA ILE A 166 -12.00 13.48 -1.14
C ILE A 166 -10.96 14.59 -1.33
N VAL A 167 -10.68 15.36 -0.27
CA VAL A 167 -9.64 16.40 -0.32
C VAL A 167 -8.27 15.79 -0.55
N LEU A 168 -7.97 14.66 0.09
CA LEU A 168 -6.71 13.92 -0.10
C LEU A 168 -6.55 13.47 -1.56
N GLU A 169 -7.59 12.89 -2.16
CA GLU A 169 -7.58 12.48 -3.57
C GLU A 169 -7.29 13.65 -4.52
N GLN A 170 -7.94 14.80 -4.31
CA GLN A 170 -7.68 16.01 -5.11
C GLN A 170 -6.25 16.53 -4.89
N THR A 171 -5.74 16.45 -3.66
CA THR A 171 -4.35 16.82 -3.35
C THR A 171 -3.37 15.89 -4.05
N LEU A 172 -3.64 14.56 -4.05
CA LEU A 172 -2.85 13.57 -4.78
C LEU A 172 -2.91 13.78 -6.29
N LYS A 173 -4.09 14.08 -6.86
CA LYS A 173 -4.22 14.42 -8.30
C LYS A 173 -3.34 15.60 -8.70
N LYS A 174 -3.27 16.63 -7.85
CA LYS A 174 -2.43 17.81 -8.08
C LYS A 174 -0.94 17.51 -7.88
N ALA A 175 -0.60 16.64 -6.91
CA ALA A 175 0.78 16.19 -6.66
C ALA A 175 1.31 15.25 -7.75
N GLY A 176 0.43 14.48 -8.38
CA GLY A 176 0.78 13.30 -9.14
C GLY A 176 1.36 12.20 -8.24
N THR A 177 1.25 10.95 -8.65
CA THR A 177 1.87 9.82 -7.93
C THR A 177 2.69 8.96 -8.89
N GLN A 178 3.69 8.26 -8.34
CA GLN A 178 4.45 7.23 -9.02
C GLN A 178 4.27 5.90 -8.31
N LEU A 179 4.29 4.81 -9.07
CA LEU A 179 4.26 3.47 -8.52
C LEU A 179 5.64 3.06 -8.02
N LEU A 180 5.68 2.48 -6.85
CA LEU A 180 6.85 1.83 -6.27
C LEU A 180 6.65 0.32 -6.36
N GLU A 181 7.59 -0.34 -7.03
CA GLU A 181 7.63 -1.79 -7.11
C GLU A 181 8.44 -2.36 -5.94
N PRO A 182 7.99 -3.44 -5.29
CA PRO A 182 8.79 -4.09 -4.26
C PRO A 182 9.99 -4.83 -4.87
N TYR A 183 11.14 -4.65 -4.24
CA TYR A 183 12.35 -5.41 -4.52
C TYR A 183 12.66 -6.34 -3.36
N CYS A 184 13.13 -7.54 -3.67
CA CYS A 184 13.60 -8.50 -2.69
C CYS A 184 15.12 -8.57 -2.71
N SER A 185 15.74 -8.55 -1.54
CA SER A 185 17.18 -8.81 -1.42
C SER A 185 17.44 -10.29 -1.64
N PHE A 186 18.52 -10.61 -2.34
CA PHE A 186 18.95 -11.99 -2.55
C PHE A 186 20.43 -12.17 -2.26
N ILE A 187 20.80 -13.40 -1.90
CA ILE A 187 22.17 -13.88 -1.82
C ILE A 187 22.23 -15.14 -2.67
N LEU A 188 23.07 -15.14 -3.69
CA LEU A 188 23.24 -16.28 -4.60
C LEU A 188 24.65 -16.85 -4.45
N PHE A 189 24.71 -18.17 -4.22
CA PHE A 189 25.93 -18.94 -4.18
C PHE A 189 26.06 -19.71 -5.49
N THR A 190 27.18 -19.58 -6.19
CA THR A 190 27.42 -20.28 -7.45
C THR A 190 28.88 -20.74 -7.55
N PRO A 191 29.14 -21.94 -8.10
CA PRO A 191 30.52 -22.30 -8.48
C PRO A 191 31.10 -21.29 -9.45
N GLN A 192 32.41 -21.07 -9.34
CA GLN A 192 33.16 -20.10 -10.19
C GLN A 192 32.92 -20.30 -11.68
N GLU A 193 32.78 -21.56 -12.14
CA GLU A 193 32.56 -21.90 -13.55
C GLU A 193 31.21 -21.41 -14.09
N TYR A 194 30.18 -21.29 -13.25
CA TYR A 194 28.84 -20.83 -13.62
C TYR A 194 28.57 -19.36 -13.34
N PHE A 195 29.57 -18.63 -12.81
CA PHE A 195 29.43 -17.23 -12.43
C PHE A 195 28.87 -16.36 -13.56
N SER A 196 29.50 -16.41 -14.73
CA SER A 196 29.10 -15.56 -15.87
C SER A 196 27.69 -15.85 -16.34
N ARG A 197 27.27 -17.13 -16.29
CA ARG A 197 25.90 -17.52 -16.66
C ARG A 197 24.90 -17.01 -15.63
N ALA A 198 25.14 -17.28 -14.34
CA ALA A 198 24.26 -16.83 -13.25
C ALA A 198 24.15 -15.32 -13.19
N TYR A 199 25.26 -14.58 -13.42
CA TYR A 199 25.26 -13.13 -13.49
C TYR A 199 24.38 -12.59 -14.64
N ASN A 200 24.56 -13.16 -15.85
CA ASN A 200 23.76 -12.75 -17.01
C ASN A 200 22.28 -13.07 -16.84
N ASP A 201 21.96 -14.23 -16.25
CA ASP A 201 20.56 -14.61 -15.99
C ASP A 201 19.93 -13.71 -14.94
N ALA A 202 20.64 -13.35 -13.87
CA ALA A 202 20.17 -12.37 -12.89
C ALA A 202 19.88 -11.01 -13.57
N GLN A 203 20.76 -10.54 -14.45
CA GLN A 203 20.54 -9.29 -15.18
C GLN A 203 19.35 -9.35 -16.14
N LYS A 204 19.09 -10.48 -16.82
CA LYS A 204 17.90 -10.65 -17.66
C LYS A 204 16.59 -10.49 -16.86
N HIS A 205 16.62 -10.88 -15.59
CA HIS A 205 15.49 -10.73 -14.66
C HIS A 205 15.53 -9.41 -13.89
N CYS A 206 16.22 -8.40 -14.44
CA CYS A 206 16.29 -7.03 -13.87
C CYS A 206 16.88 -6.98 -12.45
N ALA A 207 17.71 -7.95 -12.06
CA ALA A 207 18.40 -7.92 -10.79
C ALA A 207 19.50 -6.86 -10.78
N ILE A 208 19.59 -6.13 -9.66
CA ILE A 208 20.66 -5.17 -9.38
C ILE A 208 21.66 -5.86 -8.47
N ILE A 209 22.87 -6.11 -8.99
CA ILE A 209 23.94 -6.77 -8.22
C ILE A 209 24.76 -5.70 -7.53
N GLU A 210 24.86 -5.77 -6.21
CA GLU A 210 25.57 -4.80 -5.38
C GLU A 210 27.00 -5.23 -5.08
N THR A 211 27.19 -6.50 -4.70
CA THR A 211 28.51 -7.03 -4.37
C THR A 211 28.72 -8.41 -4.97
N SER A 212 29.97 -8.72 -5.31
CA SER A 212 30.40 -10.06 -5.66
C SER A 212 31.71 -10.38 -4.94
N GLN A 213 31.77 -11.55 -4.30
CA GLN A 213 32.94 -12.02 -3.57
C GLN A 213 33.26 -13.46 -4.01
N SER A 214 34.51 -13.72 -4.37
CA SER A 214 34.97 -15.08 -4.67
C SER A 214 35.67 -15.67 -3.45
N LYS A 215 35.27 -16.88 -3.05
CA LYS A 215 35.86 -17.62 -1.94
C LYS A 215 35.84 -19.11 -2.24
N ASN A 216 37.03 -19.76 -2.27
CA ASN A 216 37.19 -21.21 -2.38
C ASN A 216 36.39 -21.86 -3.54
N ASP A 217 36.60 -21.46 -4.80
CA ASP A 217 35.88 -21.93 -5.99
C ASP A 217 34.35 -21.61 -6.03
N GLU A 218 33.83 -20.88 -5.05
CA GLU A 218 32.48 -20.33 -5.07
C GLU A 218 32.48 -18.83 -5.20
N VAL A 219 31.50 -18.30 -5.89
CA VAL A 219 31.23 -16.88 -5.95
C VAL A 219 29.90 -16.62 -5.25
N ILE A 220 29.92 -15.65 -4.35
CA ILE A 220 28.75 -15.16 -3.64
C ILE A 220 28.45 -13.77 -4.18
N PHE A 221 27.27 -13.55 -4.71
CA PHE A 221 26.82 -12.21 -5.03
C PHE A 221 25.49 -11.88 -4.36
N THR A 222 25.40 -10.63 -3.94
CA THR A 222 24.22 -10.08 -3.27
C THR A 222 23.64 -8.96 -4.12
N GLY A 223 22.36 -8.75 -3.98
CA GLY A 223 21.68 -7.69 -4.72
C GLY A 223 20.19 -7.66 -4.45
N HIS A 224 19.50 -6.98 -5.32
CA HIS A 224 18.05 -6.81 -5.28
C HIS A 224 17.42 -7.23 -6.61
N ILE A 225 16.30 -7.93 -6.54
CA ILE A 225 15.55 -8.36 -7.72
C ILE A 225 14.08 -7.92 -7.57
N PRO A 226 13.42 -7.45 -8.65
CA PRO A 226 11.99 -7.14 -8.60
C PRO A 226 11.19 -8.37 -8.17
N ALA A 227 10.24 -8.19 -7.25
CA ALA A 227 9.45 -9.29 -6.70
C ALA A 227 8.73 -10.11 -7.80
N ARG A 228 8.31 -9.47 -8.90
CA ARG A 228 7.68 -10.14 -10.05
C ARG A 228 8.60 -11.18 -10.73
N CYS A 229 9.91 -10.95 -10.72
CA CYS A 229 10.90 -11.78 -11.44
C CYS A 229 11.42 -12.95 -10.59
N ILE A 230 11.13 -13.01 -9.28
CA ILE A 230 11.70 -14.02 -8.38
C ILE A 230 11.29 -15.44 -8.79
N ASN A 231 10.01 -15.66 -9.10
CA ASN A 231 9.51 -16.99 -9.43
C ASN A 231 10.08 -17.49 -10.76
N GLU A 232 10.25 -16.60 -11.74
CA GLU A 232 10.87 -16.94 -13.03
C GLU A 232 12.36 -17.25 -12.87
N TYR A 233 13.06 -16.54 -11.99
CA TYR A 233 14.48 -16.76 -11.75
C TYR A 233 14.79 -18.03 -10.95
N ARG A 234 13.83 -18.52 -10.13
CA ARG A 234 14.00 -19.74 -9.33
C ARG A 234 13.75 -21.04 -10.10
N ASN A 235 13.07 -20.97 -11.23
CA ASN A 235 12.75 -22.08 -12.11
C ASN A 235 13.79 -22.22 -13.24
#